data_c26f28834a8f2716fbac824b9b0751b7
#
_entry.id   c26f28834a8f2716fbac824b9b0751b7
#
_cell.length_a   1.000
_cell.length_b   1.000
_cell.length_c   1.000
_cell.angle_alpha   90.00
_cell.angle_beta   90.00
_cell.angle_gamma   90.00
#
_symmetry.space_group_name_H-M   'P 1'
#
loop_
_entity.id
_entity.type
_entity.pdbx_description
1 polymer ?
#
loop_
_entity_poly.entity_id
_entity_poly.type
_entity_poly.pdbx_seq_one_letter_code
_entity_poly.pdbx_strand_id
1 'polypeptide(L)'
;MKTIAALLVFSAAVFCRAQDAITPAAPAELFNGKDFSGWTFFERGNTDPAKTWSVADGLIKCTGKPTGVARTEKMYRDFKCTVEWRFPATMTNRINTGVCVFMQDRDASTPTNLVWGRSIECQGMHDHQGDFWLWGGATCNEPFTQGKTGIKMTVPSAEKPAGEWNIFTTICRSNTVEIVVNGTSMSKITGCNLSSGYIGLQSEGGPWEARKVTIEPLN
;
A
#
# COMPACT_ATOMS: atom_id res chain seq x y z
N MET A 1 26.36 -62.03 4.16
CA MET A 1 25.86 -60.90 4.98
C MET A 1 25.92 -59.65 4.10
N LYS A 2 24.75 -59.10 3.72
CA LYS A 2 24.66 -57.85 2.91
C LYS A 2 24.34 -56.72 3.86
N THR A 3 25.26 -55.78 4.02
CA THR A 3 25.11 -54.59 4.85
C THR A 3 24.32 -53.56 4.06
N ILE A 4 23.14 -53.21 4.55
CA ILE A 4 22.30 -52.12 3.97
C ILE A 4 22.71 -50.84 4.69
N ALA A 5 23.32 -49.92 3.94
CA ALA A 5 23.58 -48.57 4.43
C ALA A 5 22.31 -47.74 4.29
N ALA A 6 21.76 -47.27 5.43
CA ALA A 6 20.63 -46.35 5.44
C ALA A 6 21.14 -44.92 5.20
N LEU A 7 20.71 -44.31 4.12
CA LEU A 7 20.96 -42.91 3.79
C LEU A 7 20.01 -42.03 4.56
N LEU A 8 20.44 -41.34 5.60
CA LEU A 8 19.67 -40.33 6.33
C LEU A 8 19.66 -39.03 5.51
N VAL A 9 18.51 -38.74 4.89
CA VAL A 9 18.27 -37.48 4.23
C VAL A 9 17.87 -36.46 5.30
N PHE A 10 18.76 -35.55 5.64
CA PHE A 10 18.44 -34.39 6.45
C PHE A 10 17.68 -33.37 5.59
N SER A 11 16.36 -33.28 5.78
CA SER A 11 15.56 -32.20 5.22
C SER A 11 15.81 -30.95 6.08
N ALA A 12 16.58 -30.01 5.57
CA ALA A 12 16.70 -28.69 6.17
C ALA A 12 15.37 -27.94 5.96
N ALA A 13 14.56 -27.86 6.99
CA ALA A 13 13.40 -26.98 6.99
C ALA A 13 13.89 -25.53 6.93
N VAL A 14 13.73 -24.86 5.79
CA VAL A 14 13.94 -23.43 5.66
C VAL A 14 12.82 -22.76 6.44
N PHE A 15 13.09 -22.40 7.70
CA PHE A 15 12.20 -21.51 8.44
C PHE A 15 12.29 -20.14 7.78
N CYS A 16 11.28 -19.80 6.98
CA CYS A 16 11.07 -18.43 6.53
C CYS A 16 10.76 -17.60 7.80
N ARG A 17 11.76 -16.92 8.34
CA ARG A 17 11.58 -16.00 9.46
C ARG A 17 10.66 -14.89 8.97
N ALA A 18 9.52 -14.70 9.62
CA ALA A 18 8.72 -13.50 9.42
C ALA A 18 9.65 -12.29 9.58
N GLN A 19 9.65 -11.42 8.58
CA GLN A 19 10.51 -10.23 8.61
C GLN A 19 9.98 -9.30 9.70
N ASP A 20 10.84 -8.95 10.68
CA ASP A 20 10.47 -8.03 11.74
C ASP A 20 10.16 -6.65 11.14
N ALA A 21 9.01 -6.08 11.51
CA ALA A 21 8.61 -4.77 11.02
C ALA A 21 9.50 -3.66 11.61
N ILE A 22 9.96 -2.76 10.76
CA ILE A 22 10.86 -1.66 11.09
C ILE A 22 10.04 -0.48 11.62
N THR A 23 10.43 0.08 12.76
CA THR A 23 10.05 1.42 13.16
C THR A 23 11.12 2.38 12.61
N PRO A 24 10.76 3.34 11.74
CA PRO A 24 11.74 4.29 11.20
C PRO A 24 12.42 5.07 12.32
N ALA A 25 13.75 5.17 12.29
CA ALA A 25 14.54 5.97 13.25
C ALA A 25 14.79 7.40 12.75
N ALA A 26 14.66 7.63 11.44
CA ALA A 26 14.84 8.91 10.78
C ALA A 26 13.99 8.96 9.49
N PRO A 27 13.72 10.16 8.94
CA PRO A 27 13.11 10.30 7.63
C PRO A 27 13.93 9.58 6.54
N ALA A 28 13.24 8.88 5.63
CA ALA A 28 13.86 8.18 4.51
C ALA A 28 12.98 8.24 3.25
N GLU A 29 13.62 8.24 2.09
CA GLU A 29 12.95 8.10 0.81
C GLU A 29 12.65 6.61 0.55
N LEU A 30 11.40 6.27 0.29
CA LEU A 30 11.01 4.96 -0.20
C LEU A 30 11.12 4.87 -1.73
N PHE A 31 11.03 6.00 -2.41
CA PHE A 31 11.26 6.13 -3.85
C PHE A 31 12.51 7.00 -4.09
N ASN A 32 13.48 6.46 -4.81
CA ASN A 32 14.79 7.09 -5.03
C ASN A 32 14.83 8.04 -6.24
N GLY A 33 13.71 8.25 -6.95
CA GLY A 33 13.63 9.08 -8.16
C GLY A 33 14.23 8.46 -9.43
N LYS A 34 14.73 7.22 -9.38
CA LYS A 34 15.46 6.57 -10.50
C LYS A 34 14.84 5.25 -10.94
N ASP A 35 14.46 4.42 -10.00
CA ASP A 35 13.95 3.07 -10.23
C ASP A 35 13.09 2.59 -9.05
N PHE A 36 12.63 1.35 -9.14
CA PHE A 36 11.87 0.68 -8.09
C PHE A 36 12.71 -0.19 -7.16
N SER A 37 13.97 0.16 -6.90
CA SER A 37 14.79 -0.52 -5.89
C SER A 37 14.08 -0.47 -4.52
N GLY A 38 13.94 -1.63 -3.88
CA GLY A 38 13.20 -1.76 -2.60
C GLY A 38 11.69 -1.95 -2.75
N TRP A 39 11.20 -2.21 -3.99
CA TRP A 39 9.80 -2.47 -4.30
C TRP A 39 9.63 -3.81 -5.01
N THR A 40 8.50 -4.47 -4.73
CA THR A 40 8.01 -5.66 -5.43
C THR A 40 6.64 -5.39 -6.00
N PHE A 41 6.22 -6.17 -7.02
CA PHE A 41 4.98 -5.94 -7.74
C PHE A 41 4.09 -7.17 -7.70
N PHE A 42 2.79 -6.91 -7.58
CA PHE A 42 1.76 -7.93 -7.69
C PHE A 42 0.69 -7.41 -8.64
N GLU A 43 0.58 -8.04 -9.79
CA GLU A 43 -0.35 -7.66 -10.84
C GLU A 43 -1.44 -8.73 -11.00
N ARG A 44 -2.66 -8.30 -11.29
CA ARG A 44 -3.74 -9.22 -11.62
C ARG A 44 -3.35 -10.05 -12.85
N GLY A 45 -3.48 -11.37 -12.73
CA GLY A 45 -3.12 -12.30 -13.80
C GLY A 45 -1.62 -12.45 -14.02
N ASN A 46 -0.78 -12.11 -13.04
CA ASN A 46 0.69 -12.17 -13.12
C ASN A 46 1.24 -11.46 -14.37
N THR A 47 0.63 -10.34 -14.71
CA THR A 47 1.05 -9.52 -15.84
C THR A 47 2.42 -8.89 -15.56
N ASP A 48 3.22 -8.64 -16.60
CA ASP A 48 4.49 -7.92 -16.50
C ASP A 48 4.28 -6.54 -15.88
N PRO A 49 4.89 -6.23 -14.71
CA PRO A 49 4.77 -4.94 -14.04
C PRO A 49 5.17 -3.74 -14.90
N ALA A 50 6.09 -3.91 -15.86
CA ALA A 50 6.52 -2.85 -16.75
C ALA A 50 5.39 -2.29 -17.65
N LYS A 51 4.28 -3.01 -17.78
CA LYS A 51 3.06 -2.51 -18.46
C LYS A 51 2.27 -1.52 -17.61
N THR A 52 2.45 -1.56 -16.31
CA THR A 52 1.73 -0.75 -15.33
C THR A 52 2.59 0.35 -14.76
N TRP A 53 3.84 0.03 -14.44
CA TRP A 53 4.74 0.88 -13.67
C TRP A 53 5.97 1.25 -14.48
N SER A 54 6.34 2.53 -14.44
CA SER A 54 7.61 3.01 -15.00
C SER A 54 8.12 4.18 -14.18
N VAL A 55 9.40 4.50 -14.34
CA VAL A 55 10.01 5.72 -13.81
C VAL A 55 10.52 6.54 -14.98
N ALA A 56 10.07 7.77 -15.07
CA ALA A 56 10.55 8.74 -16.06
C ALA A 56 10.53 10.15 -15.46
N ASP A 57 11.54 10.95 -15.76
CA ASP A 57 11.68 12.33 -15.28
C ASP A 57 11.68 12.46 -13.76
N GLY A 58 12.20 11.45 -13.05
CA GLY A 58 12.17 11.40 -11.59
C GLY A 58 10.80 11.08 -10.98
N LEU A 59 9.84 10.65 -11.78
CA LEU A 59 8.47 10.36 -11.36
C LEU A 59 8.17 8.87 -11.47
N ILE A 60 7.46 8.33 -10.50
CA ILE A 60 6.68 7.11 -10.70
C ILE A 60 5.54 7.45 -11.64
N LYS A 61 5.37 6.64 -12.68
CA LYS A 61 4.24 6.70 -13.62
C LYS A 61 3.48 5.39 -13.55
N CYS A 62 2.22 5.47 -13.18
CA CYS A 62 1.31 4.33 -13.15
C CYS A 62 0.26 4.51 -14.23
N THR A 63 0.01 3.46 -15.02
CA THR A 63 -1.06 3.48 -16.05
C THR A 63 -2.44 3.19 -15.46
N GLY A 64 -2.50 2.63 -14.23
CA GLY A 64 -3.72 2.19 -13.57
C GLY A 64 -4.28 0.88 -14.12
N LYS A 65 -3.61 0.22 -15.05
CA LYS A 65 -4.04 -1.06 -15.64
C LYS A 65 -2.83 -1.89 -16.07
N PRO A 66 -2.86 -3.21 -15.80
CA PRO A 66 -3.86 -3.95 -15.00
C PRO A 66 -3.92 -3.49 -13.55
N THR A 67 -4.97 -3.95 -12.83
CA THR A 67 -5.05 -3.77 -11.37
C THR A 67 -3.87 -4.47 -10.71
N GLY A 68 -3.18 -3.75 -9.84
CA GLY A 68 -1.98 -4.26 -9.18
C GLY A 68 -1.52 -3.38 -8.03
N VAL A 69 -0.39 -3.73 -7.45
CA VAL A 69 0.25 -2.97 -6.37
C VAL A 69 1.77 -3.03 -6.50
N ALA A 70 2.41 -1.86 -6.38
CA ALA A 70 3.83 -1.76 -6.06
C ALA A 70 3.95 -1.74 -4.53
N ARG A 71 4.65 -2.70 -3.94
CA ARG A 71 4.76 -2.90 -2.49
C ARG A 71 6.21 -2.79 -2.06
N THR A 72 6.47 -2.15 -0.91
CA THR A 72 7.81 -2.15 -0.31
C THR A 72 8.29 -3.57 -0.02
N GLU A 73 9.61 -3.82 -0.11
CA GLU A 73 10.21 -5.11 0.28
C GLU A 73 10.28 -5.29 1.79
N LYS A 74 10.22 -4.19 2.54
CA LYS A 74 10.32 -4.17 4.00
C LYS A 74 8.97 -3.89 4.63
N MET A 75 8.72 -4.50 5.79
CA MET A 75 7.55 -4.22 6.63
C MET A 75 7.86 -3.07 7.59
N TYR A 76 6.83 -2.28 7.88
CA TYR A 76 6.94 -1.11 8.76
C TYR A 76 5.84 -1.11 9.83
N ARG A 77 6.13 -0.44 10.95
CA ARG A 77 5.20 -0.11 12.03
C ARG A 77 5.56 1.25 12.62
N ASP A 78 4.59 1.91 13.23
CA ASP A 78 4.78 3.21 13.90
C ASP A 78 5.49 4.22 13.01
N PHE A 79 4.83 4.62 11.93
CA PHE A 79 5.41 5.48 10.91
C PHE A 79 4.41 6.52 10.38
N LYS A 80 4.95 7.57 9.78
CA LYS A 80 4.24 8.47 8.88
C LYS A 80 4.76 8.23 7.46
N CYS A 81 3.87 7.85 6.53
CA CYS A 81 4.22 7.72 5.11
C CYS A 81 3.55 8.84 4.33
N THR A 82 4.31 9.53 3.49
CA THR A 82 3.81 10.62 2.65
C THR A 82 4.07 10.31 1.18
N VAL A 83 3.02 10.43 0.37
CA VAL A 83 3.05 10.33 -1.08
C VAL A 83 2.65 11.66 -1.67
N GLU A 84 3.49 12.23 -2.55
CA GLU A 84 3.12 13.38 -3.34
C GLU A 84 2.77 12.91 -4.75
N TRP A 85 1.48 12.93 -5.07
CA TRP A 85 0.94 12.46 -6.33
C TRP A 85 0.02 13.45 -7.02
N ARG A 86 -0.27 13.19 -8.28
CA ARG A 86 -1.28 13.92 -9.05
C ARG A 86 -1.97 13.02 -10.07
N PHE A 87 -3.19 13.38 -10.39
CA PHE A 87 -3.91 12.87 -11.55
C PHE A 87 -3.66 13.76 -12.78
N PRO A 88 -3.76 13.23 -14.01
CA PRO A 88 -3.65 14.06 -15.23
C PRO A 88 -4.69 15.17 -15.24
N ALA A 89 -4.31 16.38 -15.64
CA ALA A 89 -5.24 17.51 -15.82
C ALA A 89 -6.33 17.23 -16.87
N THR A 90 -6.07 16.27 -17.77
CA THR A 90 -6.98 15.86 -18.86
C THR A 90 -7.93 14.74 -18.46
N MET A 91 -7.96 14.32 -17.18
CA MET A 91 -8.85 13.25 -16.75
C MET A 91 -10.32 13.65 -16.97
N THR A 92 -11.10 12.71 -17.50
CA THR A 92 -12.55 12.89 -17.72
C THR A 92 -13.41 12.05 -16.78
N ASN A 93 -12.80 11.06 -16.14
CA ASN A 93 -13.44 10.15 -15.19
C ASN A 93 -12.64 10.10 -13.90
N ARG A 94 -13.28 9.70 -12.82
CA ARG A 94 -12.58 9.43 -11.56
C ARG A 94 -11.52 8.36 -11.76
N ILE A 95 -10.32 8.64 -11.26
CA ILE A 95 -9.20 7.71 -11.24
C ILE A 95 -9.11 7.15 -9.83
N ASN A 96 -9.00 5.83 -9.74
CA ASN A 96 -8.83 5.14 -8.47
C ASN A 96 -7.36 4.77 -8.24
N THR A 97 -6.89 5.01 -7.04
CA THR A 97 -5.62 4.58 -6.47
C THR A 97 -5.72 4.63 -4.96
N GLY A 98 -4.68 4.23 -4.26
CA GLY A 98 -4.62 4.32 -2.80
C GLY A 98 -3.25 3.91 -2.26
N VAL A 99 -3.06 4.19 -0.98
CA VAL A 99 -1.94 3.69 -0.19
C VAL A 99 -2.44 2.56 0.68
N CYS A 100 -2.01 1.34 0.42
CA CYS A 100 -2.26 0.21 1.30
C CYS A 100 -1.21 0.20 2.41
N VAL A 101 -1.66 0.20 3.67
CA VAL A 101 -0.77 0.07 4.82
C VAL A 101 -1.01 -1.26 5.54
N PHE A 102 -0.01 -1.69 6.30
CA PHE A 102 -0.04 -2.96 7.04
C PHE A 102 -0.39 -4.17 6.15
N MET A 103 0.04 -4.13 4.88
CA MET A 103 -0.16 -5.25 3.97
C MET A 103 0.55 -6.50 4.51
N GLN A 104 -0.14 -7.63 4.45
CA GLN A 104 0.40 -8.93 4.84
C GLN A 104 0.82 -9.71 3.59
N ASP A 105 1.67 -10.71 3.79
CA ASP A 105 1.99 -11.65 2.73
C ASP A 105 0.72 -12.38 2.28
N ARG A 106 0.69 -12.68 0.99
CA ARG A 106 -0.38 -13.49 0.42
C ARG A 106 -0.08 -14.96 0.69
N ASP A 107 -1.07 -15.66 1.14
CA ASP A 107 -1.04 -17.12 1.33
C ASP A 107 -2.03 -17.82 0.40
N ALA A 108 -2.11 -19.14 0.51
CA ALA A 108 -2.99 -19.96 -0.33
C ALA A 108 -4.50 -19.65 -0.12
N SER A 109 -4.87 -19.01 0.98
CA SER A 109 -6.25 -18.60 1.28
C SER A 109 -6.61 -17.23 0.69
N THR A 110 -5.61 -16.45 0.26
CA THR A 110 -5.83 -15.12 -0.32
C THR A 110 -6.48 -15.24 -1.69
N PRO A 111 -7.68 -14.68 -1.91
CA PRO A 111 -8.33 -14.72 -3.22
C PRO A 111 -7.43 -14.14 -4.31
N THR A 112 -7.38 -14.80 -5.46
CA THR A 112 -6.47 -14.41 -6.57
C THR A 112 -6.76 -13.03 -7.16
N ASN A 113 -7.98 -12.54 -7.00
CA ASN A 113 -8.39 -11.20 -7.42
C ASN A 113 -8.08 -10.12 -6.37
N LEU A 114 -7.69 -10.50 -5.15
CA LEU A 114 -7.26 -9.57 -4.10
C LEU A 114 -5.75 -9.36 -4.19
N VAL A 115 -5.30 -8.54 -5.15
CA VAL A 115 -3.85 -8.36 -5.44
C VAL A 115 -3.08 -7.73 -4.28
N TRP A 116 -3.72 -6.90 -3.46
CA TRP A 116 -3.10 -6.26 -2.28
C TRP A 116 -3.24 -7.07 -0.99
N GLY A 117 -3.85 -8.27 -1.04
CA GLY A 117 -3.92 -9.16 0.11
C GLY A 117 -4.69 -8.59 1.31
N ARG A 118 -4.37 -9.09 2.51
CA ARG A 118 -4.93 -8.54 3.75
C ARG A 118 -4.23 -7.23 4.10
N SER A 119 -4.99 -6.13 4.16
CA SER A 119 -4.43 -4.78 4.33
C SER A 119 -5.51 -3.77 4.71
N ILE A 120 -5.06 -2.56 5.07
CA ILE A 120 -5.88 -1.37 5.21
C ILE A 120 -5.54 -0.45 4.03
N GLU A 121 -6.51 -0.18 3.19
CA GLU A 121 -6.38 0.78 2.10
C GLU A 121 -6.80 2.15 2.58
N CYS A 122 -5.88 3.10 2.50
CA CYS A 122 -6.11 4.52 2.61
C CYS A 122 -6.45 5.03 1.21
N GLN A 123 -7.75 5.23 0.96
CA GLN A 123 -8.28 5.52 -0.38
C GLN A 123 -7.72 6.80 -0.95
N GLY A 124 -7.18 6.73 -2.16
CA GLY A 124 -6.65 7.85 -2.92
C GLY A 124 -7.47 8.18 -4.17
N MET A 125 -8.66 7.58 -4.36
CA MET A 125 -9.52 7.87 -5.51
C MET A 125 -9.90 9.35 -5.54
N HIS A 126 -9.90 9.94 -6.73
CA HIS A 126 -10.35 11.32 -6.97
C HIS A 126 -11.73 11.58 -6.34
N ASP A 127 -11.89 12.67 -5.60
CA ASP A 127 -13.02 13.04 -4.76
C ASP A 127 -13.27 12.17 -3.52
N HIS A 128 -12.44 11.15 -3.28
CA HIS A 128 -12.59 10.21 -2.17
C HIS A 128 -11.28 10.00 -1.39
N GLN A 129 -10.30 10.91 -1.54
CA GLN A 129 -9.06 10.85 -0.78
C GLN A 129 -9.36 11.04 0.71
N GLY A 130 -9.35 9.94 1.44
CA GLY A 130 -9.68 9.93 2.86
C GLY A 130 -10.65 8.85 3.30
N ASP A 131 -11.30 8.13 2.39
CA ASP A 131 -12.06 6.92 2.72
C ASP A 131 -11.10 5.80 3.14
N PHE A 132 -11.59 4.81 3.87
CA PHE A 132 -10.87 3.57 4.15
C PHE A 132 -11.55 2.37 3.52
N TRP A 133 -10.75 1.39 3.10
CA TRP A 133 -11.23 0.05 2.77
C TRP A 133 -10.36 -0.99 3.49
N LEU A 134 -11.01 -1.94 4.14
CA LEU A 134 -10.37 -2.99 4.93
C LEU A 134 -10.49 -4.32 4.19
N TRP A 135 -9.37 -4.89 3.77
CA TRP A 135 -9.32 -6.06 2.90
C TRP A 135 -8.84 -7.32 3.63
N GLY A 136 -9.28 -8.49 3.14
CA GLY A 136 -8.75 -9.78 3.57
C GLY A 136 -8.99 -10.10 5.05
N GLY A 137 -10.07 -9.60 5.66
CA GLY A 137 -10.35 -9.79 7.08
C GLY A 137 -9.66 -8.78 8.00
N ALA A 138 -9.17 -7.66 7.47
CA ALA A 138 -8.81 -6.51 8.29
C ALA A 138 -10.07 -5.92 8.93
N THR A 139 -9.99 -5.48 10.19
CA THR A 139 -11.08 -4.90 10.99
C THR A 139 -10.60 -3.71 11.78
N CYS A 140 -11.52 -2.86 12.23
CA CYS A 140 -11.28 -1.75 13.16
C CYS A 140 -12.51 -1.55 14.06
N ASN A 141 -12.43 -0.56 14.96
CA ASN A 141 -13.54 -0.24 15.88
C ASN A 141 -14.65 0.54 15.17
N GLU A 142 -14.34 1.33 14.15
CA GLU A 142 -15.29 2.18 13.45
C GLU A 142 -16.23 1.33 12.60
N PRO A 143 -17.54 1.69 12.54
CA PRO A 143 -18.52 0.95 11.75
C PRO A 143 -18.27 1.16 10.25
N PHE A 144 -18.48 0.12 9.47
CA PHE A 144 -18.47 0.23 8.02
C PHE A 144 -19.68 1.04 7.52
N THR A 145 -19.40 2.05 6.71
CA THR A 145 -20.42 2.96 6.15
C THR A 145 -20.58 2.82 4.65
N GLN A 146 -19.66 2.05 4.00
CA GLN A 146 -19.69 1.72 2.58
C GLN A 146 -19.54 0.21 2.38
N GLY A 147 -20.59 -0.45 1.92
CA GLY A 147 -20.57 -1.90 1.69
C GLY A 147 -20.19 -2.68 2.96
N LYS A 148 -19.35 -3.70 2.80
CA LYS A 148 -18.96 -4.61 3.89
C LYS A 148 -17.58 -4.31 4.49
N THR A 149 -16.81 -3.39 3.90
CA THR A 149 -15.40 -3.17 4.26
C THR A 149 -14.97 -1.71 4.16
N GLY A 150 -15.85 -0.81 3.72
CA GLY A 150 -15.53 0.59 3.49
C GLY A 150 -16.02 1.52 4.60
N ILE A 151 -15.23 2.55 4.90
CA ILE A 151 -15.57 3.64 5.81
C ILE A 151 -15.38 4.95 5.06
N LYS A 152 -16.49 5.68 4.87
CA LYS A 152 -16.47 6.95 4.16
C LYS A 152 -15.98 8.07 5.06
N MET A 153 -15.12 8.94 4.53
CA MET A 153 -14.76 10.20 5.17
C MET A 153 -16.01 11.06 5.43
N THR A 154 -15.99 11.82 6.51
CA THR A 154 -17.11 12.68 6.92
C THR A 154 -16.83 14.16 6.74
N VAL A 155 -15.63 14.52 6.33
CA VAL A 155 -15.20 15.89 6.06
C VAL A 155 -15.15 16.17 4.56
N PRO A 156 -15.33 17.44 4.11
CA PRO A 156 -15.16 17.79 2.71
C PRO A 156 -13.78 17.42 2.19
N SER A 157 -13.68 17.01 0.93
CA SER A 157 -12.39 16.69 0.30
C SER A 157 -11.43 17.89 0.37
N ALA A 158 -10.20 17.65 0.82
CA ALA A 158 -9.09 18.60 0.79
C ALA A 158 -8.20 18.43 -0.45
N GLU A 159 -8.66 17.66 -1.43
CA GLU A 159 -7.97 17.39 -2.68
C GLU A 159 -7.85 18.65 -3.54
N LYS A 160 -6.70 18.85 -4.16
CA LYS A 160 -6.49 19.89 -5.17
C LYS A 160 -6.99 19.40 -6.53
N PRO A 161 -7.31 20.33 -7.45
CA PRO A 161 -7.74 19.99 -8.80
C PRO A 161 -6.81 19.03 -9.53
N ALA A 162 -7.34 18.28 -10.48
CA ALA A 162 -6.55 17.41 -11.36
C ALA A 162 -5.43 18.22 -12.06
N GLY A 163 -4.24 17.63 -12.17
CA GLY A 163 -3.02 18.28 -12.64
C GLY A 163 -2.17 18.87 -11.51
N GLU A 164 -2.74 19.17 -10.35
CA GLU A 164 -2.00 19.70 -9.21
C GLU A 164 -1.48 18.58 -8.28
N TRP A 165 -0.32 18.85 -7.66
CA TRP A 165 0.27 17.92 -6.71
C TRP A 165 -0.47 17.91 -5.38
N ASN A 166 -0.92 16.75 -4.96
CA ASN A 166 -1.52 16.48 -3.66
C ASN A 166 -0.50 15.82 -2.75
N ILE A 167 -0.52 16.19 -1.48
CA ILE A 167 0.25 15.57 -0.41
C ILE A 167 -0.69 14.65 0.36
N PHE A 168 -0.51 13.35 0.18
CA PHE A 168 -1.29 12.32 0.84
C PHE A 168 -0.44 11.65 1.92
N THR A 169 -0.86 11.74 3.17
CA THR A 169 -0.11 11.22 4.31
C THR A 169 -0.94 10.19 5.07
N THR A 170 -0.33 9.04 5.36
CA THR A 170 -0.87 8.05 6.27
C THR A 170 -0.05 8.05 7.56
N ILE A 171 -0.72 8.18 8.71
CA ILE A 171 -0.10 8.15 10.03
C ILE A 171 -0.53 6.84 10.70
N CYS A 172 0.41 5.93 10.86
CA CYS A 172 0.21 4.59 11.40
C CYS A 172 0.85 4.48 12.79
N ARG A 173 0.03 4.55 13.85
CA ARG A 173 0.48 4.46 15.24
C ARG A 173 -0.12 3.23 15.91
N SER A 174 0.71 2.22 16.21
CA SER A 174 0.21 0.95 16.76
C SER A 174 -0.91 0.40 15.87
N ASN A 175 -2.12 0.26 16.38
CA ASN A 175 -3.31 -0.23 15.69
C ASN A 175 -4.28 0.90 15.26
N THR A 176 -3.75 2.09 15.02
CA THR A 176 -4.49 3.27 14.56
C THR A 176 -3.92 3.75 13.24
N VAL A 177 -4.80 4.10 12.30
CA VAL A 177 -4.43 4.69 11.00
C VAL A 177 -5.21 5.98 10.79
N GLU A 178 -4.52 7.04 10.40
CA GLU A 178 -5.10 8.34 10.07
C GLU A 178 -4.67 8.75 8.66
N ILE A 179 -5.60 9.33 7.90
CA ILE A 179 -5.35 9.90 6.57
C ILE A 179 -5.38 11.41 6.67
N VAL A 180 -4.32 12.05 6.16
CA VAL A 180 -4.19 13.50 6.05
C VAL A 180 -3.95 13.86 4.58
N VAL A 181 -4.78 14.75 4.02
CA VAL A 181 -4.65 15.23 2.64
C VAL A 181 -4.41 16.73 2.65
N ASN A 182 -3.31 17.16 2.04
CA ASN A 182 -2.91 18.58 1.97
C ASN A 182 -2.94 19.29 3.33
N GLY A 183 -2.55 18.58 4.41
CA GLY A 183 -2.51 19.09 5.77
C GLY A 183 -3.84 18.99 6.54
N THR A 184 -4.92 18.53 5.91
CA THR A 184 -6.23 18.35 6.55
C THR A 184 -6.41 16.88 6.95
N SER A 185 -6.70 16.61 8.23
CA SER A 185 -7.08 15.27 8.70
C SER A 185 -8.46 14.92 8.13
N MET A 186 -8.50 13.88 7.29
CA MET A 186 -9.70 13.44 6.58
C MET A 186 -10.49 12.40 7.37
N SER A 187 -9.79 11.43 7.91
CA SER A 187 -10.40 10.32 8.65
C SER A 187 -9.36 9.58 9.48
N LYS A 188 -9.86 8.87 10.49
CA LYS A 188 -9.04 8.06 11.41
C LYS A 188 -9.79 6.82 11.82
N ILE A 189 -9.09 5.70 11.87
CA ILE A 189 -9.61 4.43 12.39
C ILE A 189 -8.73 3.92 13.53
N THR A 190 -9.34 3.21 14.46
CA THR A 190 -8.71 2.73 15.71
C THR A 190 -9.00 1.24 15.94
N GLY A 191 -8.25 0.62 16.84
CA GLY A 191 -8.46 -0.79 17.18
C GLY A 191 -8.33 -1.73 16.00
N CYS A 192 -7.50 -1.38 15.01
CA CYS A 192 -7.25 -2.23 13.86
C CYS A 192 -6.64 -3.56 14.32
N ASN A 193 -7.05 -4.67 13.69
CA ASN A 193 -6.44 -5.98 13.93
C ASN A 193 -5.12 -6.18 13.15
N LEU A 194 -4.59 -5.11 12.59
CA LEU A 194 -3.28 -4.99 11.96
C LEU A 194 -2.54 -3.79 12.57
N SER A 195 -1.23 -3.93 12.79
CA SER A 195 -0.38 -2.87 13.38
C SER A 195 1.00 -2.77 12.73
N SER A 196 1.27 -3.60 11.74
CA SER A 196 2.51 -3.61 10.96
C SER A 196 2.30 -4.32 9.64
N GLY A 197 3.15 -4.02 8.66
CA GLY A 197 3.12 -4.67 7.35
C GLY A 197 3.83 -3.84 6.30
N TYR A 198 3.72 -4.28 5.06
CA TYR A 198 4.25 -3.56 3.92
C TYR A 198 3.40 -2.33 3.58
N ILE A 199 4.00 -1.41 2.83
CA ILE A 199 3.32 -0.24 2.27
C ILE A 199 3.19 -0.46 0.76
N GLY A 200 2.00 -0.25 0.20
CA GLY A 200 1.73 -0.44 -1.22
C GLY A 200 1.09 0.78 -1.87
N LEU A 201 1.42 1.01 -3.13
CA LEU A 201 0.77 1.97 -4.01
C LEU A 201 -0.07 1.20 -5.01
N GLN A 202 -1.35 1.57 -5.17
CA GLN A 202 -2.26 0.82 -6.03
C GLN A 202 -2.23 1.29 -7.49
N SER A 203 -2.40 0.33 -8.41
CA SER A 203 -2.81 0.52 -9.79
C SER A 203 -4.26 0.08 -9.92
N GLU A 204 -5.20 1.05 -10.06
CA GLU A 204 -6.62 0.71 -10.10
C GLU A 204 -7.47 1.72 -10.91
N GLY A 205 -7.47 1.58 -12.21
CA GLY A 205 -8.49 2.21 -13.06
C GLY A 205 -8.11 3.45 -13.83
N GLY A 206 -6.91 4.02 -13.70
CA GLY A 206 -6.47 5.15 -14.51
C GLY A 206 -5.08 5.65 -14.16
N PRO A 207 -4.48 6.48 -15.03
CA PRO A 207 -3.10 6.92 -14.86
C PRO A 207 -2.95 7.96 -13.74
N TRP A 208 -1.85 7.86 -13.02
CA TRP A 208 -1.41 8.85 -12.03
C TRP A 208 0.12 8.89 -11.96
N GLU A 209 0.65 9.95 -11.38
CA GLU A 209 2.08 10.14 -11.18
C GLU A 209 2.40 10.46 -9.73
N ALA A 210 3.55 9.99 -9.22
CA ALA A 210 4.09 10.42 -7.93
C ALA A 210 5.54 10.88 -8.09
N ARG A 211 5.87 11.98 -7.41
CA ARG A 211 7.24 12.52 -7.40
C ARG A 211 7.99 12.21 -6.11
N LYS A 212 7.28 11.79 -5.05
CA LYS A 212 7.87 11.55 -3.75
C LYS A 212 7.10 10.48 -3.00
N VAL A 213 7.81 9.55 -2.39
CA VAL A 213 7.28 8.59 -1.41
C VAL A 213 8.28 8.53 -0.27
N THR A 214 7.88 9.00 0.92
CA THR A 214 8.76 9.05 2.10
C THR A 214 8.16 8.34 3.28
N ILE A 215 9.02 7.93 4.20
CA ILE A 215 8.63 7.39 5.50
C ILE A 215 9.39 8.15 6.60
N GLU A 216 8.71 8.42 7.70
CA GLU A 216 9.26 9.16 8.84
C GLU A 216 8.89 8.50 10.16
N PRO A 217 9.70 8.67 11.24
CA PRO A 217 9.28 8.30 12.58
C PRO A 217 8.05 9.10 13.00
N LEU A 218 7.29 8.56 13.95
CA LEU A 218 6.25 9.31 14.65
C LEU A 218 6.90 10.16 15.75
N ASN A 219 6.61 11.44 15.75
CA ASN A 219 6.98 12.34 16.84
C ASN A 219 6.07 12.12 18.06
#